data_be49fa9b01f35d6545dccffe18803905
#
_entry.id   be49fa9b01f35d6545dccffe18803905
#
_cell.length_a   1.000
_cell.length_b   1.000
_cell.length_c   1.000
_cell.angle_alpha   90.00
_cell.angle_beta   90.00
_cell.angle_gamma   90.00
#
_symmetry.space_group_name_H-M   'P 1'
#
loop_
_entity.id
_entity.type
_entity.pdbx_description
1 polymer ?
#
loop_
_entity_poly.entity_id
_entity_poly.type
_entity_poly.pdbx_seq_one_letter_code
_entity_poly.pdbx_strand_id
1 'polypeptide(L)'
;MQKNLFKKSSIDQISSPEQLNDYIKVSSPSVWMVLTVVVLLIVSALVWGFFGSMSKTVSLKGVARGGEILCFVDPSADTVYKEGMEIAVTSNTGTVVSGKISNVSQTPLSFVEAASEVGSDYAVYALSLSDWNIPFIIEIDLSLVEGAIYSVNVTTESIRPISLIWS
;
A
#
# COMPACT_ATOMS: atom_id res chain seq x y z
N MET A 1 9.67 -55.22 65.93
CA MET A 1 9.34 -55.38 64.50
C MET A 1 8.87 -54.04 63.98
N GLN A 2 9.74 -53.22 63.40
CA GLN A 2 9.29 -52.04 62.65
C GLN A 2 9.81 -52.15 61.24
N LYS A 3 8.88 -52.22 60.33
CA LYS A 3 9.02 -52.39 58.92
C LYS A 3 9.47 -51.03 58.30
N ASN A 4 10.68 -51.00 57.78
CA ASN A 4 11.17 -49.88 57.00
C ASN A 4 10.30 -49.73 55.75
N LEU A 5 9.36 -48.76 55.79
CA LEU A 5 8.38 -48.47 54.74
C LEU A 5 8.85 -47.46 53.72
N PHE A 6 10.10 -47.08 53.74
CA PHE A 6 10.66 -46.17 52.72
C PHE A 6 11.52 -46.95 51.73
N LYS A 7 10.96 -47.10 50.55
CA LYS A 7 11.61 -47.79 49.44
C LYS A 7 12.83 -46.99 49.02
N LYS A 8 14.03 -47.52 49.33
CA LYS A 8 15.32 -46.92 49.04
C LYS A 8 15.51 -46.46 47.59
N SER A 9 14.74 -47.04 46.67
CA SER A 9 14.77 -46.72 45.24
C SER A 9 14.19 -45.32 44.85
N SER A 10 13.41 -44.69 45.76
CA SER A 10 12.82 -43.37 45.49
C SER A 10 13.77 -42.20 45.89
N ILE A 11 14.73 -42.48 46.76
CA ILE A 11 15.69 -41.47 47.21
C ILE A 11 16.94 -41.44 46.28
N ASP A 12 17.34 -42.58 45.73
CA ASP A 12 18.42 -42.65 44.75
C ASP A 12 18.10 -42.00 43.40
N GLN A 13 16.80 -41.83 43.09
CA GLN A 13 16.34 -41.21 41.86
C GLN A 13 16.43 -39.67 41.89
N ILE A 14 16.62 -39.06 43.06
CA ILE A 14 16.59 -37.58 43.21
C ILE A 14 18.01 -37.01 43.40
N SER A 15 19.03 -37.83 43.64
CA SER A 15 20.39 -37.38 44.04
C SER A 15 21.51 -37.72 43.06
N SER A 16 21.19 -38.12 41.84
CA SER A 16 22.24 -38.29 40.82
C SER A 16 22.53 -36.98 40.11
N PRO A 17 23.74 -36.39 40.27
CA PRO A 17 24.14 -35.16 39.55
C PRO A 17 24.07 -35.29 38.04
N GLU A 18 24.02 -36.52 37.51
CA GLU A 18 23.96 -36.81 36.07
C GLU A 18 22.58 -36.51 35.49
N GLN A 19 21.50 -36.58 36.29
CA GLN A 19 20.15 -36.24 35.83
C GLN A 19 19.91 -34.73 35.75
N LEU A 20 20.64 -33.94 36.54
CA LEU A 20 20.62 -32.49 36.40
C LEU A 20 21.26 -32.02 35.08
N ASN A 21 22.24 -32.78 34.60
CA ASN A 21 22.93 -32.46 33.35
C ASN A 21 22.10 -32.81 32.10
N ASP A 22 21.15 -33.74 32.23
CA ASP A 22 20.22 -34.10 31.14
C ASP A 22 19.08 -33.06 30.99
N TYR A 23 18.71 -32.41 32.10
CA TYR A 23 17.75 -31.26 32.05
C TYR A 23 18.37 -29.97 31.48
N ILE A 24 19.66 -29.84 31.46
CA ILE A 24 20.39 -28.66 30.91
C ILE A 24 20.70 -28.84 29.43
N LYS A 25 20.41 -30.01 28.83
CA LYS A 25 20.61 -30.24 27.40
C LYS A 25 19.44 -29.66 26.58
N VAL A 26 19.20 -28.38 26.81
CA VAL A 26 18.13 -27.60 26.15
C VAL A 26 18.48 -27.19 24.72
N SER A 27 19.61 -27.60 24.20
CA SER A 27 20.01 -27.25 22.84
C SER A 27 20.19 -28.46 21.96
N SER A 28 19.10 -29.07 21.53
CA SER A 28 19.13 -29.93 20.34
C SER A 28 19.49 -29.10 19.10
N PRO A 29 20.27 -29.61 18.16
CA PRO A 29 20.60 -28.89 16.91
C PRO A 29 19.37 -28.39 16.17
N SER A 30 18.23 -29.07 16.30
CA SER A 30 16.95 -28.67 15.72
C SER A 30 16.37 -27.40 16.34
N VAL A 31 16.54 -27.19 17.66
CA VAL A 31 16.08 -25.95 18.33
C VAL A 31 16.88 -24.75 17.85
N TRP A 32 18.18 -24.90 17.68
CA TRP A 32 19.03 -23.85 17.10
C TRP A 32 18.64 -23.51 15.66
N MET A 33 18.31 -24.53 14.87
CA MET A 33 17.86 -24.33 13.49
C MET A 33 16.55 -23.55 13.45
N VAL A 34 15.56 -23.92 14.28
CA VAL A 34 14.28 -23.20 14.37
C VAL A 34 14.50 -21.77 14.87
N LEU A 35 15.35 -21.57 15.89
CA LEU A 35 15.66 -20.23 16.39
C LEU A 35 16.29 -19.36 15.30
N THR A 36 17.22 -19.89 14.53
CA THR A 36 17.86 -19.18 13.42
C THR A 36 16.83 -18.75 12.37
N VAL A 37 15.91 -19.65 12.00
CA VAL A 37 14.84 -19.33 11.03
C VAL A 37 13.95 -18.21 11.58
N VAL A 38 13.55 -18.28 12.84
CA VAL A 38 12.72 -17.23 13.47
C VAL A 38 13.45 -15.89 13.48
N VAL A 39 14.73 -15.86 13.84
CA VAL A 39 15.54 -14.63 13.82
C VAL A 39 15.64 -14.07 12.41
N LEU A 40 15.89 -14.90 11.41
CA LEU A 40 15.94 -14.47 10.01
C LEU A 40 14.61 -13.89 9.53
N LEU A 41 13.46 -14.48 9.92
CA LEU A 41 12.14 -13.94 9.60
C LEU A 41 11.92 -12.57 10.24
N ILE A 42 12.29 -12.40 11.52
CA ILE A 42 12.17 -11.12 12.21
C ILE A 42 13.04 -10.05 11.54
N VAL A 43 14.30 -10.38 11.26
CA VAL A 43 15.23 -9.46 10.58
C VAL A 43 14.69 -9.08 9.19
N SER A 44 14.21 -10.06 8.43
CA SER A 44 13.61 -9.82 7.11
C SER A 44 12.39 -8.91 7.18
N ALA A 45 11.51 -9.12 8.16
CA ALA A 45 10.34 -8.28 8.39
C ALA A 45 10.72 -6.85 8.78
N LEU A 46 11.74 -6.68 9.63
CA LEU A 46 12.26 -5.36 9.98
C LEU A 46 12.87 -4.65 8.77
N VAL A 47 13.72 -5.34 8.01
CA VAL A 47 14.31 -4.77 6.78
C VAL A 47 13.20 -4.33 5.83
N TRP A 48 12.19 -5.17 5.61
CA TRP A 48 11.05 -4.80 4.76
C TRP A 48 10.25 -3.62 5.34
N GLY A 49 10.05 -3.57 6.65
CA GLY A 49 9.35 -2.48 7.32
C GLY A 49 10.04 -1.11 7.16
N PHE A 50 11.38 -1.09 7.18
CA PHE A 50 12.16 0.15 7.04
C PHE A 50 12.40 0.56 5.59
N PHE A 51 12.66 -0.39 4.69
CA PHE A 51 13.04 -0.14 3.31
C PHE A 51 11.89 -0.37 2.32
N GLY A 52 10.85 -1.07 2.73
CA GLY A 52 9.65 -1.24 1.92
C GLY A 52 8.93 0.08 1.69
N SER A 53 8.21 0.18 0.58
CA SER A 53 7.31 1.29 0.27
C SER A 53 5.94 0.76 -0.09
N MET A 54 4.92 1.38 0.47
CA MET A 54 3.52 1.12 0.12
C MET A 54 2.97 2.38 -0.54
N SER A 55 2.57 2.26 -1.81
CA SER A 55 2.00 3.38 -2.55
C SER A 55 0.48 3.45 -2.31
N LYS A 56 0.02 4.61 -1.87
CA LYS A 56 -1.41 4.93 -1.82
C LYS A 56 -1.83 5.43 -3.20
N THR A 57 -2.76 4.72 -3.82
CA THR A 57 -3.26 5.06 -5.15
C THR A 57 -4.72 5.44 -5.07
N VAL A 58 -5.07 6.55 -5.69
CA VAL A 58 -6.45 7.01 -5.84
C VAL A 58 -6.86 6.86 -7.30
N SER A 59 -7.99 6.18 -7.52
CA SER A 59 -8.54 5.99 -8.86
C SER A 59 -9.52 7.11 -9.19
N LEU A 60 -9.30 7.76 -10.31
CA LEU A 60 -10.11 8.84 -10.85
C LEU A 60 -10.51 8.50 -12.29
N LYS A 61 -11.40 9.30 -12.83
CA LYS A 61 -11.73 9.29 -14.26
C LYS A 61 -11.31 10.59 -14.90
N GLY A 62 -10.82 10.51 -16.13
CA GLY A 62 -10.48 11.65 -16.95
C GLY A 62 -11.07 11.52 -18.34
N VAL A 63 -11.33 12.64 -18.99
CA VAL A 63 -11.80 12.71 -20.38
C VAL A 63 -10.65 13.14 -21.28
N ALA A 64 -10.49 12.45 -22.41
CA ALA A 64 -9.52 12.87 -23.40
C ALA A 64 -10.02 14.07 -24.19
N ARG A 65 -9.23 15.14 -24.23
CA ARG A 65 -9.50 16.36 -24.98
C ARG A 65 -8.23 17.02 -25.45
N GLY A 66 -8.16 17.35 -26.74
CA GLY A 66 -7.00 18.03 -27.33
C GLY A 66 -5.69 17.25 -27.24
N GLY A 67 -5.72 15.92 -27.12
CA GLY A 67 -4.52 15.10 -26.97
C GLY A 67 -4.02 14.94 -25.53
N GLU A 68 -4.76 15.48 -24.57
CA GLU A 68 -4.47 15.41 -23.14
C GLU A 68 -5.62 14.74 -22.40
N ILE A 69 -5.41 14.31 -21.16
CA ILE A 69 -6.48 13.82 -20.29
C ILE A 69 -6.78 14.87 -19.23
N LEU A 70 -8.01 15.36 -19.24
CA LEU A 70 -8.53 16.29 -18.26
C LEU A 70 -9.25 15.54 -17.15
N CYS A 71 -8.79 15.71 -15.93
CA CYS A 71 -9.38 15.14 -14.72
C CYS A 71 -9.88 16.25 -13.81
N PHE A 72 -10.92 15.94 -13.03
CA PHE A 72 -11.50 16.84 -12.06
C PHE A 72 -11.52 16.21 -10.68
N VAL A 73 -11.21 16.99 -9.66
CA VAL A 73 -11.23 16.55 -8.27
C VAL A 73 -11.97 17.56 -7.40
N ASP A 74 -12.65 17.06 -6.39
CA ASP A 74 -13.31 17.89 -5.41
C ASP A 74 -12.29 18.61 -4.53
N PRO A 75 -12.37 19.94 -4.36
CA PRO A 75 -11.47 20.69 -3.47
C PRO A 75 -11.51 20.22 -2.00
N SER A 76 -12.62 19.60 -1.58
CA SER A 76 -12.79 19.08 -0.22
C SER A 76 -12.16 17.70 -0.01
N ALA A 77 -11.63 17.07 -1.08
CA ALA A 77 -10.95 15.78 -0.95
C ALA A 77 -9.67 15.92 -0.10
N ASP A 78 -9.44 14.96 0.79
CA ASP A 78 -8.24 14.94 1.66
C ASP A 78 -6.92 14.78 0.88
N THR A 79 -7.00 14.55 -0.42
CA THR A 79 -5.86 14.28 -1.27
C THR A 79 -5.41 15.53 -2.02
N VAL A 80 -4.18 15.96 -1.79
CA VAL A 80 -3.56 17.06 -2.51
C VAL A 80 -2.83 16.55 -3.74
N TYR A 81 -3.30 16.94 -4.91
CA TYR A 81 -2.66 16.63 -6.19
C TYR A 81 -1.61 17.69 -6.53
N LYS A 82 -0.47 17.24 -7.04
CA LYS A 82 0.66 18.12 -7.41
C LYS A 82 1.22 17.75 -8.77
N GLU A 83 1.77 18.72 -9.44
CA GLU A 83 2.54 18.50 -10.67
C GLU A 83 3.69 17.50 -10.42
N GLY A 84 3.92 16.65 -11.40
CA GLY A 84 4.97 15.62 -11.35
C GLY A 84 4.57 14.32 -10.61
N MET A 85 3.38 14.23 -10.02
CA MET A 85 2.90 12.96 -9.44
C MET A 85 2.80 11.89 -10.51
N GLU A 86 3.23 10.68 -10.16
CA GLU A 86 3.13 9.52 -11.04
C GLU A 86 1.68 9.04 -11.17
N ILE A 87 1.32 8.74 -12.40
CA ILE A 87 0.00 8.24 -12.75
C ILE A 87 0.11 6.99 -13.63
N ALA A 88 -0.93 6.18 -13.57
CA ALA A 88 -1.13 5.09 -14.51
C ALA A 88 -2.52 5.27 -15.16
N VAL A 89 -2.54 5.45 -16.46
CA VAL A 89 -3.77 5.57 -17.25
C VAL A 89 -4.11 4.24 -17.86
N THR A 90 -5.32 3.77 -17.63
CA THR A 90 -5.82 2.53 -18.22
C THR A 90 -6.81 2.86 -19.32
N SER A 91 -6.50 2.40 -20.53
CA SER A 91 -7.40 2.50 -21.70
C SER A 91 -8.54 1.51 -21.60
N ASN A 92 -9.61 1.75 -22.33
CA ASN A 92 -10.74 0.82 -22.50
C ASN A 92 -10.33 -0.56 -23.05
N THR A 93 -9.18 -0.64 -23.70
CA THR A 93 -8.58 -1.90 -24.21
C THR A 93 -7.76 -2.64 -23.14
N GLY A 94 -7.65 -2.08 -21.91
CA GLY A 94 -6.84 -2.65 -20.84
C GLY A 94 -5.35 -2.30 -20.90
N THR A 95 -4.93 -1.50 -21.88
CA THR A 95 -3.54 -1.02 -21.95
C THR A 95 -3.29 -0.01 -20.83
N VAL A 96 -2.23 -0.23 -20.05
CA VAL A 96 -1.80 0.69 -18.98
C VAL A 96 -0.58 1.44 -19.44
N VAL A 97 -0.65 2.78 -19.37
CA VAL A 97 0.46 3.68 -19.70
C VAL A 97 0.76 4.55 -18.49
N SER A 98 2.03 4.62 -18.13
CA SER A 98 2.50 5.48 -17.04
C SER A 98 2.77 6.87 -17.57
N GLY A 99 2.45 7.88 -16.77
CA GLY A 99 2.68 9.28 -17.09
C GLY A 99 2.84 10.09 -15.81
N LYS A 100 2.74 11.40 -15.95
CA LYS A 100 2.80 12.34 -14.82
C LYS A 100 1.75 13.42 -14.98
N ILE A 101 1.34 14.00 -13.85
CA ILE A 101 0.51 15.21 -13.86
C ILE A 101 1.37 16.35 -14.40
N SER A 102 0.95 16.96 -15.50
CA SER A 102 1.66 18.08 -16.13
C SER A 102 1.29 19.42 -15.51
N ASN A 103 0.02 19.61 -15.20
CA ASN A 103 -0.47 20.87 -14.63
C ASN A 103 -1.64 20.60 -13.68
N VAL A 104 -1.70 21.34 -12.58
CA VAL A 104 -2.82 21.37 -11.64
C VAL A 104 -3.31 22.81 -11.50
N SER A 105 -4.55 23.06 -11.85
CA SER A 105 -5.14 24.39 -11.69
C SER A 105 -5.23 24.77 -10.22
N GLN A 106 -4.87 25.99 -9.90
CA GLN A 106 -5.04 26.55 -8.56
C GLN A 106 -6.42 27.18 -8.35
N THR A 107 -7.17 27.37 -9.44
CA THR A 107 -8.50 28.00 -9.41
C THR A 107 -9.55 26.92 -9.56
N PRO A 108 -10.41 26.73 -8.55
CA PRO A 108 -11.55 25.83 -8.67
C PRO A 108 -12.53 26.36 -9.73
N LEU A 109 -13.08 25.46 -10.52
CA LEU A 109 -14.15 25.72 -11.47
C LEU A 109 -15.50 25.35 -10.83
N SER A 110 -16.52 26.14 -11.12
CA SER A 110 -17.90 25.77 -10.81
C SER A 110 -18.35 24.58 -11.66
N PHE A 111 -19.41 23.89 -11.24
CA PHE A 111 -19.98 22.81 -12.02
C PHE A 111 -20.25 23.18 -13.47
N VAL A 112 -20.81 24.39 -13.71
CA VAL A 112 -21.16 24.86 -15.06
C VAL A 112 -19.90 25.06 -15.92
N GLU A 113 -18.88 25.66 -15.36
CA GLU A 113 -17.60 25.87 -16.05
C GLU A 113 -16.91 24.54 -16.37
N ALA A 114 -16.84 23.66 -15.39
CA ALA A 114 -16.26 22.32 -15.57
C ALA A 114 -17.04 21.53 -16.64
N ALA A 115 -18.38 21.55 -16.61
CA ALA A 115 -19.22 20.89 -17.59
C ALA A 115 -19.01 21.44 -19.01
N SER A 116 -18.81 22.76 -19.14
CA SER A 116 -18.53 23.39 -20.44
C SER A 116 -17.18 22.95 -21.00
N GLU A 117 -16.21 22.77 -20.13
CA GLU A 117 -14.89 22.25 -20.51
C GLU A 117 -14.93 20.79 -20.96
N VAL A 118 -15.72 19.95 -20.28
CA VAL A 118 -15.93 18.54 -20.64
C VAL A 118 -16.64 18.39 -21.97
N GLY A 119 -17.64 19.24 -22.24
CA GLY A 119 -18.33 19.34 -23.54
C GLY A 119 -19.23 18.17 -23.89
N SER A 120 -19.55 17.25 -22.97
CA SER A 120 -20.41 16.10 -23.15
C SER A 120 -21.16 15.77 -21.87
N ASP A 121 -22.51 15.69 -21.94
CA ASP A 121 -23.35 15.33 -20.80
C ASP A 121 -23.03 13.96 -20.23
N TYR A 122 -22.65 13.00 -21.09
CA TYR A 122 -22.22 11.69 -20.67
C TYR A 122 -20.92 11.75 -19.87
N ALA A 123 -19.96 12.54 -20.33
CA ALA A 123 -18.68 12.67 -19.65
C ALA A 123 -18.85 13.43 -18.31
N VAL A 124 -19.71 14.44 -18.24
CA VAL A 124 -20.08 15.13 -16.99
C VAL A 124 -20.61 14.12 -15.95
N TYR A 125 -21.53 13.27 -16.36
CA TYR A 125 -22.07 12.21 -15.49
C TYR A 125 -20.99 11.19 -15.09
N ALA A 126 -20.19 10.76 -16.03
CA ALA A 126 -19.16 9.72 -15.79
C ALA A 126 -18.02 10.20 -14.90
N LEU A 127 -17.66 11.49 -14.98
CA LEU A 127 -16.64 12.13 -14.14
C LEU A 127 -17.14 12.45 -12.74
N SER A 128 -18.48 12.42 -12.51
CA SER A 128 -19.12 12.73 -11.23
C SER A 128 -18.69 14.10 -10.69
N LEU A 129 -18.84 15.15 -11.53
CA LEU A 129 -18.45 16.51 -11.15
C LEU A 129 -19.21 16.99 -9.91
N SER A 130 -18.47 17.63 -9.00
CA SER A 130 -18.98 18.29 -7.80
C SER A 130 -19.42 19.72 -8.09
N ASP A 131 -19.97 20.44 -7.12
CA ASP A 131 -20.31 21.85 -7.22
C ASP A 131 -19.09 22.71 -7.55
N TRP A 132 -17.93 22.32 -6.98
CA TRP A 132 -16.63 22.91 -7.25
C TRP A 132 -15.63 21.82 -7.63
N ASN A 133 -14.81 22.10 -8.65
CA ASN A 133 -13.88 21.13 -9.21
C ASN A 133 -12.52 21.78 -9.46
N ILE A 134 -11.46 21.10 -9.08
CA ILE A 134 -10.09 21.50 -9.46
C ILE A 134 -9.70 20.67 -10.68
N PRO A 135 -9.51 21.28 -11.86
CA PRO A 135 -9.04 20.56 -13.03
C PRO A 135 -7.53 20.34 -12.94
N PHE A 136 -7.09 19.17 -13.41
CA PHE A 136 -5.69 18.91 -13.68
C PHE A 136 -5.52 18.17 -15.00
N ILE A 137 -4.40 18.40 -15.62
CA ILE A 137 -4.07 17.91 -16.95
C ILE A 137 -3.01 16.86 -16.84
N ILE A 138 -3.21 15.80 -17.60
CA ILE A 138 -2.25 14.70 -17.73
C ILE A 138 -1.78 14.64 -19.18
N GLU A 139 -0.49 14.73 -19.35
CA GLU A 139 0.17 14.51 -20.62
C GLU A 139 0.75 13.10 -20.66
N ILE A 140 0.35 12.32 -21.65
CA ILE A 140 0.82 10.94 -21.85
C ILE A 140 1.11 10.70 -23.32
N ASP A 141 2.08 9.82 -23.57
CA ASP A 141 2.39 9.33 -24.91
C ASP A 141 1.49 8.13 -25.27
N LEU A 142 0.23 8.43 -25.47
CA LEU A 142 -0.80 7.49 -25.87
C LEU A 142 -1.69 8.11 -26.95
N SER A 143 -2.06 7.34 -27.95
CA SER A 143 -3.09 7.77 -28.91
C SER A 143 -4.45 7.82 -28.23
N LEU A 144 -4.84 9.01 -27.82
CA LEU A 144 -6.12 9.28 -27.16
C LEU A 144 -7.26 9.37 -28.16
N VAL A 145 -8.40 8.77 -27.81
CA VAL A 145 -9.66 8.95 -28.57
C VAL A 145 -10.39 10.12 -27.95
N GLU A 146 -10.63 11.17 -28.74
CA GLU A 146 -11.30 12.39 -28.28
C GLU A 146 -12.65 12.10 -27.65
N GLY A 147 -12.91 12.67 -26.50
CA GLY A 147 -14.13 12.44 -25.71
C GLY A 147 -14.24 11.11 -25.00
N ALA A 148 -13.28 10.22 -25.17
CA ALA A 148 -13.27 8.95 -24.43
C ALA A 148 -12.87 9.15 -22.97
N ILE A 149 -13.45 8.30 -22.10
CA ILE A 149 -13.18 8.31 -20.67
C ILE A 149 -12.11 7.25 -20.35
N TYR A 150 -11.11 7.68 -19.62
CA TYR A 150 -10.00 6.86 -19.16
C TYR A 150 -10.01 6.73 -17.64
N SER A 151 -9.60 5.56 -17.13
CA SER A 151 -9.34 5.38 -15.71
C SER A 151 -7.93 5.82 -15.39
N VAL A 152 -7.81 6.76 -14.47
CA VAL A 152 -6.53 7.34 -14.04
C VAL A 152 -6.26 6.95 -12.60
N ASN A 153 -5.15 6.29 -12.37
CA ASN A 153 -4.68 5.92 -11.05
C ASN A 153 -3.52 6.84 -10.66
N VAL A 154 -3.74 7.70 -9.69
CA VAL A 154 -2.73 8.65 -9.21
C VAL A 154 -2.07 8.10 -7.96
N THR A 155 -0.75 8.00 -7.97
CA THR A 155 0.05 7.64 -6.78
C THR A 155 0.26 8.90 -5.94
N THR A 156 -0.47 9.00 -4.83
CA THR A 156 -0.51 10.21 -4.00
C THR A 156 0.56 10.23 -2.92
N GLU A 157 0.84 9.09 -2.32
CA GLU A 157 1.81 8.98 -1.24
C GLU A 157 2.54 7.64 -1.33
N SER A 158 3.81 7.66 -0.94
CA SER A 158 4.59 6.46 -0.67
C SER A 158 4.90 6.42 0.82
N ILE A 159 4.22 5.54 1.55
CA ILE A 159 4.39 5.37 2.99
C ILE A 159 5.30 4.17 3.27
N ARG A 160 6.16 4.31 4.26
CA ARG A 160 6.94 3.18 4.75
C ARG A 160 6.08 2.36 5.71
N PRO A 161 6.03 1.02 5.61
CA PRO A 161 5.19 0.19 6.48
C PRO A 161 5.42 0.44 7.97
N ILE A 162 6.64 0.74 8.37
CA ILE A 162 7.00 1.03 9.77
C ILE A 162 6.29 2.27 10.31
N SER A 163 5.95 3.25 9.48
CA SER A 163 5.26 4.48 9.92
C SER A 163 3.84 4.21 10.41
N LEU A 164 3.21 3.12 9.97
CA LEU A 164 1.87 2.74 10.40
C LEU A 164 1.82 2.22 11.85
N ILE A 165 2.96 1.85 12.43
CA ILE A 165 3.06 1.36 13.81
C ILE A 165 3.14 2.52 14.82
N TRP A 166 3.56 3.72 14.37
CA TRP A 166 3.80 4.89 15.21
C TRP A 166 2.77 6.03 14.99
N SER A 167 1.70 5.75 14.25
CA SER A 167 0.63 6.72 13.97
C SER A 167 -0.52 6.63 14.98
#